data_537771fb363df13b75d1ea5d0989debe
#
_entry.id   537771fb363df13b75d1ea5d0989debe
#
_cell.length_a   1.000
_cell.length_b   1.000
_cell.length_c   1.000
_cell.angle_alpha   90.00
_cell.angle_beta   90.00
_cell.angle_gamma   90.00
#
_symmetry.space_group_name_H-M   'P 1'
#
loop_
_entity.id
_entity.type
_entity.pdbx_description
1 polymer ?
#
loop_
_entity_poly.entity_id
_entity_poly.type
_entity_poly.pdbx_seq_one_letter_code
_entity_poly.pdbx_strand_id
1 'polypeptide(L)'
;FKGLNSGKFVDPFEVARLSEDNSSLIFSFPSSNMSYKNQKNVRDSFRLALDEALYKQRFTENDSQTSIRTTVFRIAANRTGKLHSDIPNRLILHKCPSCEAEMIEVWDIPEVQKCPHCGKRIYPSDCLRLWEEVHDAASNQRALTRFTNAVMHILIMHYIRHLKEKFPNSYLRTLSNMCFFIDGPLAVNGTAAWIKSSIQKCIY
;
A
#
# COMPACT_ATOMS: atom_id res chain seq x y z
N PHE A 1 -14.54 -1.59 -5.11
CA PHE A 1 -14.52 -2.25 -6.42
C PHE A 1 -15.59 -3.33 -6.44
N LYS A 2 -16.70 -3.10 -7.13
CA LYS A 2 -17.60 -4.17 -7.53
C LYS A 2 -17.07 -4.73 -8.85
N GLY A 3 -16.79 -6.02 -8.92
CA GLY A 3 -16.40 -6.67 -10.14
C GLY A 3 -17.53 -6.62 -11.16
N LEU A 4 -17.19 -6.21 -12.36
CA LEU A 4 -18.09 -6.27 -13.50
C LEU A 4 -18.03 -7.69 -14.07
N ASN A 5 -19.15 -8.36 -14.18
CA ASN A 5 -19.22 -9.70 -14.80
C ASN A 5 -18.80 -9.59 -16.28
N SER A 6 -17.73 -10.28 -16.65
CA SER A 6 -17.28 -10.36 -18.04
C SER A 6 -18.30 -11.12 -18.87
N GLY A 7 -18.63 -10.58 -20.04
CA GLY A 7 -19.56 -11.21 -21.02
C GLY A 7 -20.78 -10.36 -21.32
N LYS A 8 -21.03 -9.28 -20.62
CA LYS A 8 -21.99 -8.25 -21.03
C LYS A 8 -21.26 -6.94 -21.29
N PHE A 9 -21.63 -6.30 -22.37
CA PHE A 9 -21.24 -4.94 -22.66
C PHE A 9 -21.70 -4.07 -21.48
N VAL A 10 -20.76 -3.48 -20.74
CA VAL A 10 -21.10 -2.67 -19.58
C VAL A 10 -21.40 -1.27 -20.07
N ASP A 11 -22.63 -0.84 -19.88
CA ASP A 11 -23.04 0.54 -20.15
C ASP A 11 -22.19 1.50 -19.30
N PRO A 12 -21.58 2.54 -19.91
CA PRO A 12 -20.85 3.59 -19.15
C PRO A 12 -21.68 4.23 -18.04
N PHE A 13 -22.98 4.35 -18.19
CA PHE A 13 -23.88 4.85 -17.15
C PHE A 13 -24.02 3.87 -15.97
N GLU A 14 -23.96 2.56 -16.21
CA GLU A 14 -23.96 1.56 -15.18
C GLU A 14 -22.66 1.57 -14.38
N VAL A 15 -21.53 1.83 -15.03
CA VAL A 15 -20.23 2.06 -14.36
C VAL A 15 -20.28 3.32 -13.49
N ALA A 16 -20.82 4.43 -13.99
CA ALA A 16 -21.00 5.65 -13.22
C ALA A 16 -21.88 5.43 -11.98
N ARG A 17 -23.01 4.74 -12.14
CA ARG A 17 -23.90 4.41 -11.03
C ARG A 17 -23.26 3.49 -10.00
N LEU A 18 -22.45 2.53 -10.43
CA LEU A 18 -21.68 1.66 -9.54
C LEU A 18 -20.61 2.46 -8.75
N SER A 19 -20.10 3.56 -9.31
CA SER A 19 -19.15 4.42 -8.61
C SER A 19 -19.82 5.29 -7.54
N GLU A 20 -21.09 5.65 -7.69
CA GLU A 20 -21.86 6.40 -6.69
C GLU A 20 -22.20 5.56 -5.45
N ASP A 21 -22.43 4.26 -5.64
CA ASP A 21 -22.78 3.31 -4.57
C ASP A 21 -21.54 2.77 -3.80
N ASN A 22 -20.33 3.11 -4.21
CA ASN A 22 -19.13 2.58 -3.58
C ASN A 22 -18.50 3.61 -2.63
N SER A 23 -18.16 3.17 -1.43
CA SER A 23 -17.30 3.92 -0.54
C SER A 23 -15.94 4.17 -1.21
N SER A 24 -15.67 5.42 -1.55
CA SER A 24 -14.38 5.81 -2.10
C SER A 24 -13.31 5.73 -1.02
N LEU A 25 -12.16 5.12 -1.36
CA LEU A 25 -10.97 5.20 -0.52
C LEU A 25 -10.36 6.60 -0.70
N ILE A 26 -10.48 7.44 0.32
CA ILE A 26 -9.95 8.80 0.29
C ILE A 26 -8.68 8.86 1.12
N PHE A 27 -7.56 9.21 0.48
CA PHE A 27 -6.32 9.57 1.14
C PHE A 27 -6.11 11.07 1.02
N SER A 28 -6.16 11.78 2.14
CA SER A 28 -5.98 13.23 2.19
C SER A 28 -4.67 13.58 2.90
N PHE A 29 -3.77 14.23 2.18
CA PHE A 29 -2.51 14.72 2.70
C PHE A 29 -2.28 16.16 2.28
N PRO A 30 -1.80 17.05 3.17
CA PRO A 30 -1.40 18.39 2.77
C PRO A 30 -0.21 18.34 1.78
N SER A 31 -0.26 19.20 0.78
CA SER A 31 0.80 19.27 -0.26
C SER A 31 2.12 19.87 0.25
N SER A 32 2.11 20.57 1.38
CA SER A 32 3.29 21.21 1.98
C SER A 32 3.08 21.42 3.48
N ASN A 33 4.15 21.72 4.19
CA ASN A 33 4.16 22.10 5.62
C ASN A 33 3.31 21.17 6.50
N MET A 34 3.38 19.88 6.22
CA MET A 34 2.57 18.90 6.92
C MET A 34 2.94 18.81 8.39
N SER A 35 1.94 19.02 9.26
CA SER A 35 2.03 18.74 10.69
C SER A 35 0.99 17.70 11.07
N TYR A 36 1.43 16.59 11.67
CA TYR A 36 0.54 15.49 12.05
C TYR A 36 0.93 14.92 13.41
N LYS A 37 -0.03 14.90 14.34
CA LYS A 37 0.14 14.33 15.70
C LYS A 37 1.44 14.76 16.40
N ASN A 38 1.74 16.07 16.36
CA ASN A 38 2.89 16.66 17.04
C ASN A 38 4.25 16.09 16.64
N GLN A 39 4.38 15.57 15.41
CA GLN A 39 5.69 15.19 14.90
C GLN A 39 6.57 16.43 14.69
N LYS A 40 7.88 16.27 14.91
CA LYS A 40 8.83 17.39 14.92
C LYS A 40 9.12 17.99 13.54
N ASN A 41 8.89 17.21 12.48
CA ASN A 41 9.16 17.63 11.11
C ASN A 41 8.14 17.06 10.12
N VAL A 42 8.14 17.59 8.92
CA VAL A 42 7.22 17.21 7.83
C VAL A 42 7.39 15.75 7.44
N ARG A 43 8.62 15.26 7.36
CA ARG A 43 8.93 13.87 6.98
C ARG A 43 8.33 12.87 7.98
N ASP A 44 8.50 13.07 9.27
CA ASP A 44 7.94 12.18 10.30
C ASP A 44 6.41 12.29 10.33
N SER A 45 5.85 13.48 10.12
CA SER A 45 4.41 13.69 9.97
C SER A 45 3.85 12.89 8.79
N PHE A 46 4.50 12.97 7.62
CA PHE A 46 4.10 12.24 6.43
C PHE A 46 4.15 10.73 6.64
N ARG A 47 5.25 10.21 7.18
CA ARG A 47 5.43 8.77 7.44
C ARG A 47 4.35 8.21 8.36
N LEU A 48 4.08 8.90 9.48
CA LEU A 48 3.05 8.48 10.43
C LEU A 48 1.66 8.53 9.81
N ALA A 49 1.32 9.63 9.12
CA ALA A 49 0.02 9.77 8.48
C ALA A 49 -0.20 8.73 7.38
N LEU A 50 0.83 8.44 6.58
CA LEU A 50 0.79 7.40 5.55
C LEU A 50 0.55 6.01 6.17
N ASP A 51 1.32 5.65 7.19
CA ASP A 51 1.18 4.34 7.84
C ASP A 51 -0.20 4.15 8.45
N GLU A 52 -0.71 5.16 9.15
CA GLU A 52 -2.04 5.11 9.75
C GLU A 52 -3.15 5.09 8.68
N ALA A 53 -3.02 5.85 7.59
CA ALA A 53 -3.98 5.83 6.50
C ALA A 53 -4.07 4.45 5.86
N LEU A 54 -2.94 3.83 5.55
CA LEU A 54 -2.86 2.46 5.00
C LEU A 54 -3.38 1.41 5.99
N TYR A 55 -3.18 1.62 7.28
CA TYR A 55 -3.67 0.71 8.33
C TYR A 55 -5.18 0.81 8.54
N LYS A 56 -5.75 2.01 8.47
CA LYS A 56 -7.19 2.23 8.63
C LYS A 56 -8.01 1.68 7.48
N GLN A 57 -7.46 1.69 6.26
CA GLN A 57 -8.14 1.19 5.08
C GLN A 57 -8.06 -0.34 5.04
N ARG A 58 -9.20 -0.99 5.30
CA ARG A 58 -9.32 -2.45 5.40
C ARG A 58 -10.68 -2.92 4.91
N PHE A 59 -10.75 -4.18 4.46
CA PHE A 59 -12.01 -4.78 4.02
C PHE A 59 -12.93 -5.17 5.19
N THR A 60 -12.35 -5.50 6.34
CA THR A 60 -13.10 -5.88 7.54
C THR A 60 -12.61 -4.99 8.69
N GLU A 61 -13.52 -4.22 9.28
CA GLU A 61 -13.16 -3.19 10.27
C GLU A 61 -12.38 -3.72 11.46
N ASN A 62 -12.73 -4.90 11.94
CA ASN A 62 -12.13 -5.51 13.13
C ASN A 62 -10.92 -6.41 12.84
N ASP A 63 -10.53 -6.57 11.56
CA ASP A 63 -9.41 -7.43 11.19
C ASP A 63 -8.26 -6.61 10.59
N SER A 64 -7.22 -6.40 11.39
CA SER A 64 -6.02 -5.66 10.96
C SER A 64 -5.29 -6.32 9.80
N GLN A 65 -5.40 -7.63 9.65
CA GLN A 65 -4.79 -8.39 8.56
C GLN A 65 -5.40 -8.06 7.21
N THR A 66 -6.61 -7.50 7.17
CA THR A 66 -7.26 -7.04 5.94
C THR A 66 -6.91 -5.61 5.55
N SER A 67 -5.93 -4.97 6.21
CA SER A 67 -5.50 -3.61 5.89
C SER A 67 -4.64 -3.54 4.63
N ILE A 68 -4.65 -2.36 3.96
CA ILE A 68 -3.74 -2.09 2.85
C ILE A 68 -2.29 -2.11 3.32
N ARG A 69 -2.01 -1.65 4.55
CA ARG A 69 -0.67 -1.71 5.14
C ARG A 69 -0.11 -3.13 5.17
N THR A 70 -0.92 -4.10 5.61
CA THR A 70 -0.53 -5.52 5.60
C THR A 70 -0.27 -6.02 4.18
N THR A 71 -1.06 -5.59 3.20
CA THR A 71 -0.79 -5.94 1.80
C THR A 71 0.54 -5.39 1.31
N VAL A 72 0.83 -4.11 1.57
CA VAL A 72 2.14 -3.49 1.27
C VAL A 72 3.28 -4.27 1.91
N PHE A 73 3.11 -4.59 3.20
CA PHE A 73 4.09 -5.36 3.96
C PHE A 73 4.36 -6.72 3.31
N ARG A 74 3.31 -7.48 2.99
CA ARG A 74 3.43 -8.81 2.36
C ARG A 74 4.08 -8.75 0.98
N ILE A 75 3.72 -7.76 0.16
CA ILE A 75 4.38 -7.53 -1.14
C ILE A 75 5.88 -7.24 -0.93
N ALA A 76 6.23 -6.43 0.07
CA ALA A 76 7.62 -6.11 0.37
C ALA A 76 8.41 -7.31 0.91
N ALA A 77 7.82 -8.06 1.83
CA ALA A 77 8.42 -9.26 2.40
C ALA A 77 8.61 -10.36 1.33
N ASN A 78 7.72 -10.42 0.35
CA ASN A 78 7.72 -11.43 -0.70
C ASN A 78 8.58 -11.08 -1.93
N ARG A 79 9.72 -10.47 -1.76
CA ARG A 79 10.65 -10.20 -2.89
C ARG A 79 11.07 -11.45 -3.65
N THR A 80 10.92 -12.63 -3.07
CA THR A 80 11.28 -13.92 -3.66
C THR A 80 10.16 -14.54 -4.52
N GLY A 81 8.99 -13.98 -4.56
CA GLY A 81 7.86 -14.45 -5.39
C GLY A 81 6.95 -15.49 -4.74
N LYS A 82 6.97 -15.62 -3.40
CA LYS A 82 6.09 -16.54 -2.67
C LYS A 82 5.09 -15.76 -1.81
N LEU A 83 3.87 -15.57 -2.27
CA LEU A 83 2.72 -15.10 -1.48
C LEU A 83 2.08 -16.31 -0.76
N HIS A 84 2.82 -16.98 0.11
CA HIS A 84 2.29 -18.08 0.90
C HIS A 84 1.99 -17.64 2.33
N SER A 85 1.16 -18.42 3.03
CA SER A 85 0.90 -18.30 4.46
C SER A 85 2.16 -18.29 5.33
N ASP A 86 3.25 -18.85 4.80
CA ASP A 86 4.53 -19.00 5.47
C ASP A 86 5.47 -17.79 5.32
N ILE A 87 5.00 -16.68 4.73
CA ILE A 87 5.80 -15.45 4.68
C ILE A 87 6.01 -14.99 6.12
N PRO A 88 7.26 -14.87 6.57
CA PRO A 88 7.53 -14.40 7.91
C PRO A 88 6.88 -13.03 8.09
N ASN A 89 6.27 -12.81 9.24
CA ASN A 89 5.64 -11.54 9.62
C ASN A 89 6.71 -10.44 9.85
N ARG A 90 7.72 -10.42 9.00
CA ARG A 90 8.91 -9.58 9.05
C ARG A 90 9.35 -9.18 7.64
N LEU A 91 9.72 -7.93 7.48
CA LEU A 91 10.42 -7.42 6.28
C LEU A 91 11.72 -6.73 6.70
N ILE A 92 12.60 -6.55 5.73
CA ILE A 92 13.85 -5.81 5.92
C ILE A 92 13.74 -4.49 5.14
N LEU A 93 13.75 -3.37 5.87
CA LEU A 93 13.90 -2.05 5.27
C LEU A 93 15.33 -1.91 4.74
N HIS A 94 15.44 -1.35 3.56
CA HIS A 94 16.75 -1.07 2.97
C HIS A 94 17.57 -0.13 3.85
N LYS A 95 16.93 0.93 4.37
CA LYS A 95 17.55 1.87 5.30
C LYS A 95 16.54 2.51 6.26
N CYS A 96 17.04 2.92 7.41
CA CYS A 96 16.28 3.69 8.39
C CYS A 96 15.99 5.10 7.86
N PRO A 97 14.76 5.61 7.97
CA PRO A 97 14.42 6.96 7.53
C PRO A 97 15.13 8.10 8.29
N SER A 98 15.71 7.79 9.45
CA SER A 98 16.29 8.81 10.35
C SER A 98 17.81 8.80 10.43
N CYS A 99 18.43 7.62 10.45
CA CYS A 99 19.89 7.49 10.58
C CYS A 99 20.55 6.78 9.41
N GLU A 100 19.76 6.38 8.41
CA GLU A 100 20.19 5.67 7.21
C GLU A 100 20.91 4.33 7.45
N ALA A 101 20.90 3.82 8.69
CA ALA A 101 21.36 2.47 8.96
C ALA A 101 20.61 1.47 8.10
N GLU A 102 21.34 0.53 7.51
CA GLU A 102 20.81 -0.44 6.55
C GLU A 102 20.25 -1.68 7.24
N MET A 103 19.44 -2.45 6.49
CA MET A 103 18.95 -3.79 6.85
C MET A 103 18.16 -3.82 8.16
N ILE A 104 17.25 -2.85 8.35
CA ILE A 104 16.43 -2.76 9.55
C ILE A 104 15.24 -3.72 9.46
N GLU A 105 15.11 -4.60 10.43
CA GLU A 105 13.95 -5.49 10.56
C GLU A 105 12.71 -4.74 11.03
N VAL A 106 11.58 -5.01 10.38
CA VAL A 106 10.25 -4.47 10.73
C VAL A 106 9.23 -5.59 10.67
N TRP A 107 8.30 -5.58 11.60
CA TRP A 107 7.25 -6.57 11.75
C TRP A 107 5.88 -5.95 11.43
N ASP A 108 4.94 -6.74 10.92
CA ASP A 108 3.55 -6.30 10.75
C ASP A 108 2.77 -6.50 12.06
N ILE A 109 3.07 -5.64 13.02
CA ILE A 109 2.47 -5.62 14.35
C ILE A 109 1.88 -4.23 14.64
N PRO A 110 0.88 -4.14 15.55
CA PRO A 110 0.30 -2.85 15.94
C PRO A 110 1.23 -1.99 16.78
N GLU A 111 2.19 -2.61 17.45
CA GLU A 111 3.08 -1.96 18.40
C GLU A 111 4.06 -1.01 17.70
N VAL A 112 4.44 0.03 18.43
CA VAL A 112 5.42 1.00 17.95
C VAL A 112 6.80 0.37 17.87
N GLN A 113 7.34 0.31 16.66
CA GLN A 113 8.68 -0.21 16.42
C GLN A 113 9.70 0.92 16.37
N LYS A 114 10.93 0.61 16.75
CA LYS A 114 12.03 1.58 16.77
C LYS A 114 13.26 1.01 16.08
N CYS A 115 13.97 1.89 15.39
CA CYS A 115 15.27 1.56 14.82
C CYS A 115 16.24 1.16 15.94
N PRO A 116 16.93 0.02 15.86
CA PRO A 116 17.88 -0.41 16.88
C PRO A 116 19.12 0.51 17.00
N HIS A 117 19.43 1.28 15.94
CA HIS A 117 20.59 2.16 15.91
C HIS A 117 20.31 3.55 16.47
N CYS A 118 19.17 4.18 16.16
CA CYS A 118 18.89 5.56 16.56
C CYS A 118 17.68 5.72 17.48
N GLY A 119 16.96 4.65 17.80
CA GLY A 119 15.77 4.68 18.66
C GLY A 119 14.54 5.39 18.06
N LYS A 120 14.64 5.94 16.85
CA LYS A 120 13.51 6.60 16.17
C LYS A 120 12.47 5.59 15.69
N ARG A 121 11.22 6.04 15.62
CA ARG A 121 10.10 5.21 15.13
C ARG A 121 10.29 4.80 13.68
N ILE A 122 9.99 3.54 13.41
CA ILE A 122 9.92 2.95 12.07
C ILE A 122 8.54 2.36 11.85
N TYR A 123 8.10 2.36 10.60
CA TYR A 123 6.78 1.90 10.19
C TYR A 123 6.88 0.87 9.07
N PRO A 124 5.95 -0.11 8.98
CA PRO A 124 5.88 -1.02 7.83
C PRO A 124 5.83 -0.30 6.48
N SER A 125 5.12 0.83 6.41
CA SER A 125 5.01 1.64 5.18
C SER A 125 6.31 2.32 4.75
N ASP A 126 7.32 2.40 5.60
CA ASP A 126 8.65 2.94 5.25
C ASP A 126 9.34 2.15 4.12
N CYS A 127 8.92 0.90 3.89
CA CYS A 127 9.40 0.09 2.77
C CYS A 127 9.09 0.71 1.40
N LEU A 128 8.07 1.57 1.30
CA LEU A 128 7.73 2.30 0.08
C LEU A 128 8.75 3.40 -0.25
N ARG A 129 9.57 3.81 0.71
CA ARG A 129 10.62 4.84 0.59
C ARG A 129 10.10 6.20 0.08
N LEU A 130 8.80 6.47 0.24
CA LEU A 130 8.20 7.74 -0.18
C LEU A 130 8.71 8.92 0.63
N TRP A 131 9.15 8.66 1.86
CA TRP A 131 9.75 9.66 2.74
C TRP A 131 11.04 10.30 2.19
N GLU A 132 11.72 9.65 1.23
CA GLU A 132 12.90 10.20 0.55
C GLU A 132 12.54 11.39 -0.35
N GLU A 133 11.29 11.50 -0.75
CA GLU A 133 10.77 12.59 -1.58
C GLU A 133 10.13 13.72 -0.75
N VAL A 134 10.14 13.60 0.58
CA VAL A 134 9.58 14.61 1.48
C VAL A 134 10.69 15.51 1.99
N HIS A 135 10.57 16.80 1.71
CA HIS A 135 11.50 17.83 2.12
C HIS A 135 10.78 18.89 2.95
N ASP A 136 11.40 19.35 4.04
CA ASP A 136 10.74 20.17 5.07
C ASP A 136 10.15 21.50 4.55
N ALA A 137 10.79 22.15 3.59
CA ALA A 137 10.35 23.42 3.03
C ALA A 137 9.74 23.32 1.63
N ALA A 138 9.71 22.12 1.06
CA ALA A 138 9.24 21.91 -0.30
C ALA A 138 7.86 21.24 -0.33
N SER A 139 7.29 21.23 -1.51
CA SER A 139 6.05 20.51 -1.79
C SER A 139 6.23 19.01 -1.60
N ASN A 140 5.30 18.38 -0.89
CA ASN A 140 5.17 16.93 -0.80
C ASN A 140 4.58 16.32 -2.07
N GLN A 141 4.32 17.11 -3.11
CA GLN A 141 3.64 16.69 -4.32
C GLN A 141 4.30 15.50 -5.01
N ARG A 142 5.63 15.46 -5.03
CA ARG A 142 6.37 14.34 -5.62
C ARG A 142 6.13 13.04 -4.84
N ALA A 143 6.17 13.09 -3.52
CA ALA A 143 5.86 11.95 -2.66
C ALA A 143 4.42 11.48 -2.85
N LEU A 144 3.46 12.41 -2.95
CA LEU A 144 2.05 12.13 -3.19
C LEU A 144 1.81 11.51 -4.57
N THR A 145 2.42 12.04 -5.62
CA THR A 145 2.32 11.46 -6.98
C THR A 145 2.87 10.02 -7.00
N ARG A 146 4.01 9.79 -6.35
CA ARG A 146 4.56 8.43 -6.25
C ARG A 146 3.69 7.51 -5.41
N PHE A 147 3.10 8.03 -4.33
CA PHE A 147 2.13 7.29 -3.53
C PHE A 147 0.92 6.88 -4.36
N THR A 148 0.31 7.82 -5.09
CA THR A 148 -0.84 7.53 -5.95
C THR A 148 -0.52 6.44 -6.96
N ASN A 149 0.63 6.54 -7.64
CA ASN A 149 1.06 5.53 -8.61
C ASN A 149 1.29 4.16 -7.95
N ALA A 150 1.88 4.12 -6.76
CA ALA A 150 2.10 2.87 -6.05
C ALA A 150 0.80 2.25 -5.55
N VAL A 151 -0.09 3.06 -4.97
CA VAL A 151 -1.34 2.57 -4.36
C VAL A 151 -2.30 2.01 -5.39
N MET A 152 -2.36 2.54 -6.61
CA MET A 152 -3.18 1.98 -7.69
C MET A 152 -2.83 0.51 -7.97
N HIS A 153 -1.55 0.16 -8.00
CA HIS A 153 -1.11 -1.23 -8.19
C HIS A 153 -1.31 -2.08 -6.93
N ILE A 154 -1.07 -1.50 -5.76
CA ILE A 154 -1.27 -2.17 -4.47
C ILE A 154 -2.73 -2.54 -4.24
N LEU A 155 -3.68 -1.68 -4.62
CA LEU A 155 -5.12 -1.92 -4.44
C LEU A 155 -5.61 -3.14 -5.21
N ILE A 156 -5.10 -3.39 -6.41
CA ILE A 156 -5.42 -4.61 -7.18
C ILE A 156 -4.98 -5.84 -6.38
N MET A 157 -3.73 -5.84 -5.89
CA MET A 157 -3.20 -6.96 -5.10
C MET A 157 -3.93 -7.11 -3.78
N HIS A 158 -4.32 -5.99 -3.15
CA HIS A 158 -5.11 -5.99 -1.94
C HIS A 158 -6.46 -6.67 -2.15
N TYR A 159 -7.13 -6.36 -3.25
CA TYR A 159 -8.39 -6.98 -3.63
C TYR A 159 -8.24 -8.48 -3.94
N ILE A 160 -7.23 -8.86 -4.73
CA ILE A 160 -6.92 -10.26 -5.06
C ILE A 160 -6.65 -11.06 -3.77
N ARG A 161 -5.85 -10.50 -2.86
CA ARG A 161 -5.59 -11.13 -1.57
C ARG A 161 -6.86 -11.36 -0.77
N HIS A 162 -7.72 -10.35 -0.68
CA HIS A 162 -9.00 -10.47 0.01
C HIS A 162 -9.89 -11.56 -0.59
N LEU A 163 -9.99 -11.59 -1.93
CA LEU A 163 -10.74 -12.66 -2.61
C LEU A 163 -10.18 -14.05 -2.29
N LYS A 164 -8.87 -14.21 -2.34
CA LYS A 164 -8.21 -15.48 -2.02
C LYS A 164 -8.43 -15.92 -0.59
N GLU A 165 -8.36 -15.01 0.37
CA GLU A 165 -8.59 -15.29 1.79
C GLU A 165 -10.07 -15.65 2.05
N LYS A 166 -11.00 -14.93 1.43
CA LYS A 166 -12.43 -15.11 1.65
C LYS A 166 -13.04 -16.26 0.85
N PHE A 167 -12.51 -16.54 -0.34
CA PHE A 167 -13.04 -17.53 -1.27
C PHE A 167 -11.92 -18.41 -1.86
N PRO A 168 -11.17 -19.16 -1.04
CA PRO A 168 -9.95 -19.87 -1.47
C PRO A 168 -10.18 -20.83 -2.65
N ASN A 169 -11.36 -21.45 -2.73
CA ASN A 169 -11.67 -22.44 -3.77
C ASN A 169 -12.25 -21.85 -5.06
N SER A 170 -12.64 -20.57 -5.05
CA SER A 170 -13.35 -19.94 -6.20
C SER A 170 -12.75 -18.62 -6.65
N TYR A 171 -11.72 -18.10 -5.96
CA TYR A 171 -11.17 -16.78 -6.28
C TYR A 171 -10.63 -16.67 -7.71
N LEU A 172 -10.02 -17.72 -8.27
CA LEU A 172 -9.55 -17.73 -9.66
C LEU A 172 -10.70 -17.59 -10.65
N ARG A 173 -11.80 -18.31 -10.41
CA ARG A 173 -13.02 -18.19 -11.24
C ARG A 173 -13.62 -16.80 -11.15
N THR A 174 -13.61 -16.20 -9.96
CA THR A 174 -14.05 -14.82 -9.76
C THR A 174 -13.16 -13.86 -10.52
N LEU A 175 -11.83 -13.98 -10.38
CA LEU A 175 -10.85 -13.13 -11.08
C LEU A 175 -10.93 -13.24 -12.60
N SER A 176 -11.17 -14.44 -13.16
CA SER A 176 -11.31 -14.64 -14.60
C SER A 176 -12.50 -13.89 -15.21
N ASN A 177 -13.47 -13.49 -14.38
CA ASN A 177 -14.64 -12.72 -14.78
C ASN A 177 -14.54 -11.23 -14.40
N MET A 178 -13.35 -10.74 -14.01
CA MET A 178 -13.15 -9.37 -13.58
C MET A 178 -12.23 -8.61 -14.50
N CYS A 179 -12.46 -7.31 -14.59
CA CYS A 179 -11.57 -6.38 -15.25
C CYS A 179 -11.26 -5.21 -14.30
N PHE A 180 -9.99 -4.80 -14.25
CA PHE A 180 -9.55 -3.66 -13.46
C PHE A 180 -9.28 -2.48 -14.40
N PHE A 181 -9.98 -1.38 -14.16
CA PHE A 181 -9.74 -0.12 -14.85
C PHE A 181 -8.86 0.76 -13.98
N ILE A 182 -7.74 1.20 -14.52
CA ILE A 182 -6.78 2.06 -13.83
C ILE A 182 -6.59 3.32 -14.67
N ASP A 183 -6.85 4.46 -14.05
CA ASP A 183 -6.51 5.76 -14.63
C ASP A 183 -5.16 6.21 -14.09
N GLY A 184 -4.12 6.09 -14.91
CA GLY A 184 -2.75 6.47 -14.54
C GLY A 184 -1.67 5.61 -15.22
N PRO A 185 -0.40 5.88 -14.91
CA PRO A 185 0.70 5.17 -15.52
C PRO A 185 0.75 3.70 -15.08
N LEU A 186 0.94 2.79 -16.03
CA LEU A 186 1.15 1.36 -15.77
C LEU A 186 2.52 1.05 -15.16
N ALA A 187 3.36 2.04 -14.96
CA ALA A 187 4.70 1.87 -14.41
C ALA A 187 4.85 2.60 -13.09
N VAL A 188 5.30 1.88 -12.07
CA VAL A 188 5.78 2.48 -10.82
C VAL A 188 7.25 2.82 -10.98
N ASN A 189 7.59 4.09 -10.86
CA ASN A 189 8.94 4.61 -11.03
C ASN A 189 9.56 5.07 -9.70
N GLY A 190 10.86 5.28 -9.70
CA GLY A 190 11.60 5.81 -8.55
C GLY A 190 11.79 4.79 -7.43
N THR A 191 11.79 5.26 -6.20
CA THR A 191 12.12 4.44 -5.01
C THR A 191 11.13 3.31 -4.72
N ALA A 192 9.91 3.40 -5.26
CA ALA A 192 8.88 2.37 -5.15
C ALA A 192 8.82 1.41 -6.35
N ALA A 193 9.73 1.51 -7.32
CA ALA A 193 9.72 0.70 -8.56
C ALA A 193 9.80 -0.82 -8.30
N TRP A 194 10.38 -1.24 -7.19
CA TRP A 194 10.46 -2.65 -6.76
C TRP A 194 9.07 -3.31 -6.60
N ILE A 195 8.02 -2.53 -6.34
CA ILE A 195 6.64 -3.03 -6.20
C ILE A 195 6.21 -3.77 -7.47
N LYS A 196 6.53 -3.24 -8.66
CA LYS A 196 6.17 -3.85 -9.93
C LYS A 196 6.69 -5.28 -10.03
N SER A 197 7.97 -5.50 -9.78
CA SER A 197 8.57 -6.83 -9.85
C SER A 197 8.01 -7.78 -8.79
N SER A 198 7.73 -7.27 -7.60
CA SER A 198 7.12 -8.06 -6.53
C SER A 198 5.69 -8.47 -6.87
N ILE A 199 4.89 -7.57 -7.45
CA ILE A 199 3.52 -7.87 -7.90
C ILE A 199 3.55 -8.89 -9.05
N GLN A 200 4.42 -8.72 -10.04
CA GLN A 200 4.55 -9.68 -11.14
C GLN A 200 4.84 -11.10 -10.63
N LYS A 201 5.75 -11.24 -9.66
CA LYS A 201 6.06 -12.53 -9.03
C LYS A 201 4.90 -13.12 -8.21
N CYS A 202 3.93 -12.32 -7.82
CA CYS A 202 2.75 -12.79 -7.10
C CYS A 202 1.67 -13.34 -8.04
N ILE A 203 1.69 -12.94 -9.32
CA ILE A 203 0.69 -13.30 -10.31
C ILE A 203 1.11 -14.56 -11.07
N TYR A 204 2.39 -14.76 -11.30
CA TYR A 204 2.99 -15.89 -11.99
C TYR A 204 3.63 -16.89 -11.01
#